data_2a377279f3740f2880e486e4807897cf
#
_entry.id   2a377279f3740f2880e486e4807897cf
#
_cell.length_a   1.000
_cell.length_b   1.000
_cell.length_c   1.000
_cell.angle_alpha   90.00
_cell.angle_beta   90.00
_cell.angle_gamma   90.00
#
_symmetry.space_group_name_H-M   'P 1'
#
loop_
_entity.id
_entity.type
_entity.pdbx_description
1 polymer ?
#
loop_
_entity_poly.entity_id
_entity_poly.type
_entity_poly.pdbx_seq_one_letter_code
_entity_poly.pdbx_strand_id
1 'polypeptide(L)'
;MQIAKLPFIAITTAMFTFAICAQSVVLTKRTVAYRRPNPQMGIKRTFVINYAKVKAASPAIAVKIERQLSYFKLFQFTLREEINESHWLSEADFEVDHNANGLLSVALTVSGVGAYPDDSTQHIVLNSRTGARLVPVGLFDDLSSLAAKADKKLQDEIRAAKKKINKENSDMDAEELFDGKKFDVGSLNEYSVNKSGVTFYYDYGFPHVIEALKPGGEIKFSWTEIKPYIKPDGLLAVFIR
;
A
#
# COMPACT_ATOMS: atom_id res chain seq x y z
N MET A 1 -78.13 19.60 -19.51
CA MET A 1 -77.12 19.72 -18.52
C MET A 1 -76.01 18.65 -18.84
N GLN A 2 -75.00 19.08 -19.60
CA GLN A 2 -73.90 18.20 -20.07
C GLN A 2 -72.75 18.27 -19.05
N ILE A 3 -72.39 17.12 -18.46
CA ILE A 3 -71.28 16.99 -17.52
C ILE A 3 -70.01 16.69 -18.35
N ALA A 4 -69.09 17.67 -18.35
CA ALA A 4 -67.77 17.52 -19.00
C ALA A 4 -66.90 16.53 -18.22
N LYS A 5 -66.40 15.49 -18.90
CA LYS A 5 -65.43 14.54 -18.36
C LYS A 5 -64.00 15.14 -18.50
N LEU A 6 -63.32 15.42 -17.38
CA LEU A 6 -61.91 15.78 -17.32
C LEU A 6 -61.05 14.52 -17.59
N PRO A 7 -60.01 14.61 -18.42
CA PRO A 7 -59.05 13.49 -18.59
C PRO A 7 -58.10 13.41 -17.42
N PHE A 8 -57.95 12.19 -16.91
CA PHE A 8 -56.97 11.84 -15.85
C PHE A 8 -55.59 11.68 -16.52
N ILE A 9 -54.68 12.61 -16.27
CA ILE A 9 -53.28 12.50 -16.71
C ILE A 9 -52.52 11.69 -15.67
N ALA A 10 -52.20 10.43 -16.03
CA ALA A 10 -51.30 9.60 -15.23
C ALA A 10 -49.86 10.03 -15.46
N ILE A 11 -49.21 10.67 -14.47
CA ILE A 11 -47.80 10.99 -14.49
C ILE A 11 -47.03 9.75 -14.06
N THR A 12 -46.45 9.03 -15.03
CA THR A 12 -45.57 7.88 -14.78
C THR A 12 -44.17 8.43 -14.43
N THR A 13 -43.85 8.50 -13.15
CA THR A 13 -42.50 8.85 -12.70
C THR A 13 -41.56 7.65 -12.96
N ALA A 14 -40.79 7.71 -14.05
CA ALA A 14 -39.72 6.72 -14.30
C ALA A 14 -38.57 6.98 -13.31
N MET A 15 -38.45 6.14 -12.28
CA MET A 15 -37.27 6.11 -11.44
C MET A 15 -36.11 5.53 -12.26
N PHE A 16 -35.22 6.38 -12.75
CA PHE A 16 -33.92 5.96 -13.25
C PHE A 16 -33.04 5.57 -12.05
N THR A 17 -32.99 4.28 -11.74
CA THR A 17 -31.95 3.71 -10.89
C THR A 17 -30.65 3.75 -11.67
N PHE A 18 -29.83 4.78 -11.43
CA PHE A 18 -28.43 4.75 -11.84
C PHE A 18 -27.74 3.64 -11.06
N ALA A 19 -27.55 2.49 -11.68
CA ALA A 19 -26.57 1.52 -11.21
C ALA A 19 -25.21 2.21 -11.31
N ILE A 20 -24.69 2.74 -10.19
CA ILE A 20 -23.32 3.20 -10.08
C ILE A 20 -22.47 1.93 -10.16
N CYS A 21 -22.14 1.51 -11.38
CA CYS A 21 -21.08 0.54 -11.61
C CYS A 21 -19.84 1.12 -10.94
N ALA A 22 -19.40 0.49 -9.83
CA ALA A 22 -18.15 0.85 -9.18
C ALA A 22 -17.04 0.56 -10.20
N GLN A 23 -16.64 1.60 -10.94
CA GLN A 23 -15.69 1.48 -12.04
C GLN A 23 -14.34 1.16 -11.43
N SER A 24 -13.97 -0.12 -11.43
CA SER A 24 -12.64 -0.57 -11.03
C SER A 24 -11.63 -0.03 -12.06
N VAL A 25 -10.51 0.44 -11.55
CA VAL A 25 -9.36 0.82 -12.38
C VAL A 25 -8.73 -0.44 -12.93
N VAL A 26 -8.33 -0.46 -14.21
CA VAL A 26 -7.58 -1.59 -14.77
C VAL A 26 -6.10 -1.23 -14.76
N LEU A 27 -5.29 -2.06 -14.08
CA LEU A 27 -3.84 -1.97 -14.09
C LEU A 27 -3.27 -3.09 -14.95
N THR A 28 -2.32 -2.75 -15.81
CA THR A 28 -1.54 -3.70 -16.60
C THR A 28 -0.06 -3.39 -16.46
N LYS A 29 0.79 -4.44 -16.52
CA LYS A 29 2.25 -4.27 -16.49
C LYS A 29 2.78 -3.90 -17.86
N ARG A 30 3.54 -2.80 -17.95
CA ARG A 30 4.37 -2.46 -19.09
C ARG A 30 5.82 -2.71 -18.71
N THR A 31 6.35 -3.85 -19.12
CA THR A 31 7.73 -4.24 -18.85
C THR A 31 8.70 -3.49 -19.78
N VAL A 32 9.73 -2.88 -19.20
CA VAL A 32 10.82 -2.22 -19.93
C VAL A 32 12.14 -2.74 -19.39
N ALA A 33 12.96 -3.32 -20.28
CA ALA A 33 14.31 -3.71 -19.95
C ALA A 33 15.30 -2.58 -20.29
N TYR A 34 16.17 -2.28 -19.34
CA TYR A 34 17.22 -1.27 -19.47
C TYR A 34 18.59 -1.94 -19.49
N ARG A 35 19.53 -1.36 -20.22
CA ARG A 35 20.89 -1.87 -20.35
C ARG A 35 21.90 -0.87 -19.80
N ARG A 36 22.77 -1.34 -18.92
CA ARG A 36 23.94 -0.63 -18.42
C ARG A 36 25.06 -0.76 -19.44
N PRO A 37 25.67 0.34 -19.91
CA PRO A 37 26.79 0.26 -20.87
C PRO A 37 28.01 -0.40 -20.23
N ASN A 38 28.39 -0.03 -19.03
CA ASN A 38 29.58 -0.47 -18.30
C ASN A 38 29.22 -0.93 -16.88
N PRO A 39 28.58 -2.11 -16.71
CA PRO A 39 28.22 -2.58 -15.38
C PRO A 39 29.47 -2.90 -14.56
N GLN A 40 29.41 -2.65 -13.25
CA GLN A 40 30.44 -3.09 -12.32
C GLN A 40 30.54 -4.63 -12.33
N MET A 41 31.70 -5.16 -11.98
CA MET A 41 31.92 -6.60 -11.92
C MET A 41 30.94 -7.25 -10.93
N GLY A 42 30.32 -8.35 -11.36
CA GLY A 42 29.28 -9.05 -10.57
C GLY A 42 27.87 -8.50 -10.72
N ILE A 43 27.68 -7.33 -11.33
CA ILE A 43 26.37 -6.71 -11.55
C ILE A 43 25.80 -7.11 -12.91
N LYS A 44 24.49 -7.43 -12.93
CA LYS A 44 23.78 -7.72 -14.19
C LYS A 44 23.81 -6.52 -15.15
N ARG A 45 24.10 -6.80 -16.43
CA ARG A 45 24.09 -5.77 -17.48
C ARG A 45 22.70 -5.19 -17.73
N THR A 46 21.66 -5.94 -17.45
CA THR A 46 20.26 -5.54 -17.67
C THR A 46 19.47 -5.59 -16.38
N PHE A 47 18.54 -4.65 -16.24
CA PHE A 47 17.52 -4.66 -15.21
C PHE A 47 16.14 -4.37 -15.80
N VAL A 48 15.08 -4.68 -15.10
CA VAL A 48 13.71 -4.62 -15.59
C VAL A 48 12.87 -3.71 -14.68
N ILE A 49 12.02 -2.88 -15.29
CA ILE A 49 10.99 -2.13 -14.58
C ILE A 49 9.62 -2.45 -15.16
N ASN A 50 8.73 -2.94 -14.32
CA ASN A 50 7.33 -3.20 -14.64
C ASN A 50 6.50 -1.96 -14.26
N TYR A 51 6.30 -1.04 -15.20
CA TYR A 51 5.49 0.15 -14.98
C TYR A 51 4.00 -0.18 -14.94
N ALA A 52 3.28 0.38 -13.98
CA ALA A 52 1.83 0.34 -13.98
C ALA A 52 1.28 1.18 -15.13
N LYS A 53 0.51 0.56 -16.04
CA LYS A 53 -0.30 1.23 -17.02
C LYS A 53 -1.75 1.17 -16.58
N VAL A 54 -2.38 2.35 -16.48
CA VAL A 54 -3.68 2.53 -15.85
C VAL A 54 -4.73 2.93 -16.88
N LYS A 55 -5.85 2.19 -16.87
CA LYS A 55 -7.08 2.60 -17.53
C LYS A 55 -8.12 2.93 -16.44
N ALA A 56 -8.56 4.17 -16.39
CA ALA A 56 -9.51 4.70 -15.41
C ALA A 56 -10.69 5.40 -16.10
N ALA A 57 -11.61 5.98 -15.31
CA ALA A 57 -12.78 6.70 -15.81
C ALA A 57 -12.42 7.88 -16.73
N SER A 58 -11.24 8.48 -16.55
CA SER A 58 -10.71 9.49 -17.45
C SER A 58 -9.19 9.39 -17.59
N PRO A 59 -8.60 9.90 -18.69
CA PRO A 59 -7.16 9.97 -18.86
C PRO A 59 -6.45 10.75 -17.74
N ALA A 60 -7.06 11.81 -17.24
CA ALA A 60 -6.50 12.62 -16.16
C ALA A 60 -6.36 11.83 -14.85
N ILE A 61 -7.35 11.00 -14.50
CA ILE A 61 -7.29 10.12 -13.34
C ILE A 61 -6.22 9.04 -13.55
N ALA A 62 -6.17 8.43 -14.74
CA ALA A 62 -5.16 7.43 -15.07
C ALA A 62 -3.73 7.96 -14.88
N VAL A 63 -3.42 9.12 -15.48
CA VAL A 63 -2.12 9.78 -15.33
C VAL A 63 -1.81 10.11 -13.88
N LYS A 64 -2.81 10.55 -13.10
CA LYS A 64 -2.61 10.86 -11.67
C LYS A 64 -2.26 9.60 -10.87
N ILE A 65 -2.94 8.48 -11.12
CA ILE A 65 -2.62 7.19 -10.48
C ILE A 65 -1.22 6.72 -10.89
N GLU A 66 -0.88 6.69 -12.20
CA GLU A 66 0.45 6.31 -12.68
C GLU A 66 1.57 7.15 -12.02
N ARG A 67 1.33 8.45 -11.80
CA ARG A 67 2.28 9.34 -11.10
C ARG A 67 2.45 8.99 -9.62
N GLN A 68 1.39 8.52 -8.94
CA GLN A 68 1.50 8.04 -7.55
C GLN A 68 2.25 6.71 -7.46
N LEU A 69 2.19 5.87 -8.50
CA LEU A 69 2.86 4.57 -8.58
C LEU A 69 4.26 4.66 -9.23
N SER A 70 4.91 5.82 -9.15
CA SER A 70 6.25 6.02 -9.73
C SER A 70 7.34 5.53 -8.77
N TYR A 71 8.09 4.48 -9.16
CA TYR A 71 9.25 3.99 -8.41
C TYR A 71 10.28 5.08 -8.13
N PHE A 72 10.60 5.91 -9.13
CA PHE A 72 11.59 6.98 -9.00
C PHE A 72 11.25 7.97 -7.89
N LYS A 73 9.96 8.28 -7.74
CA LYS A 73 9.48 9.20 -6.70
C LYS A 73 9.45 8.53 -5.32
N LEU A 74 9.01 7.29 -5.25
CA LEU A 74 8.78 6.58 -3.99
C LEU A 74 10.09 6.12 -3.36
N PHE A 75 11.01 5.59 -4.16
CA PHE A 75 12.30 5.08 -3.70
C PHE A 75 13.47 6.06 -3.92
N GLN A 76 13.18 7.28 -4.37
CA GLN A 76 14.13 8.40 -4.46
C GLN A 76 15.40 8.10 -5.27
N PHE A 77 15.28 7.41 -6.41
CA PHE A 77 16.37 7.18 -7.35
C PHE A 77 16.00 7.67 -8.75
N THR A 78 16.97 7.79 -9.64
CA THR A 78 16.73 8.11 -11.03
C THR A 78 17.19 7.00 -11.97
N LEU A 79 16.53 6.89 -13.12
CA LEU A 79 16.95 5.95 -14.16
C LEU A 79 18.39 6.20 -14.64
N ARG A 80 18.81 7.46 -14.66
CA ARG A 80 20.16 7.84 -15.05
C ARG A 80 21.22 7.32 -14.07
N GLU A 81 20.96 7.48 -12.78
CA GLU A 81 21.84 6.94 -11.72
C GLU A 81 21.94 5.42 -11.82
N GLU A 82 20.81 4.72 -11.98
CA GLU A 82 20.81 3.26 -12.09
C GLU A 82 21.53 2.72 -13.33
N ILE A 83 21.50 3.46 -14.43
CA ILE A 83 22.21 3.07 -15.66
C ILE A 83 23.70 3.32 -15.56
N ASN A 84 24.14 4.44 -14.95
CA ASN A 84 25.50 4.94 -15.10
C ASN A 84 26.33 4.89 -13.80
N GLU A 85 25.71 4.81 -12.62
CA GLU A 85 26.37 5.07 -11.35
C GLU A 85 26.10 3.99 -10.30
N SER A 86 24.86 3.88 -9.81
CA SER A 86 24.50 3.02 -8.67
C SER A 86 24.55 1.54 -9.01
N HIS A 87 24.02 1.16 -10.17
CA HIS A 87 23.96 -0.21 -10.69
C HIS A 87 23.28 -1.22 -9.73
N TRP A 88 22.53 -0.73 -8.74
CA TRP A 88 21.93 -1.57 -7.71
C TRP A 88 20.69 -2.33 -8.21
N LEU A 89 19.77 -1.64 -8.90
CA LEU A 89 18.47 -2.18 -9.27
C LEU A 89 18.57 -3.41 -10.18
N SER A 90 17.92 -4.48 -9.83
CA SER A 90 17.74 -5.68 -10.66
C SER A 90 16.34 -5.74 -11.27
N GLU A 91 15.34 -5.42 -10.47
CA GLU A 91 13.94 -5.42 -10.86
C GLU A 91 13.14 -4.40 -10.05
N ALA A 92 12.12 -3.81 -10.68
CA ALA A 92 11.06 -3.09 -10.00
C ALA A 92 9.71 -3.67 -10.47
N ASP A 93 8.86 -4.07 -9.53
CA ASP A 93 7.57 -4.68 -9.81
C ASP A 93 6.48 -4.19 -8.87
N PHE A 94 5.22 -4.46 -9.19
CA PHE A 94 4.10 -4.12 -8.34
C PHE A 94 3.07 -5.24 -8.27
N GLU A 95 2.37 -5.29 -7.14
CA GLU A 95 1.22 -6.17 -6.93
C GLU A 95 0.00 -5.35 -6.48
N VAL A 96 -1.19 -5.82 -6.82
CA VAL A 96 -2.45 -5.18 -6.47
C VAL A 96 -3.11 -5.96 -5.34
N ASP A 97 -3.10 -5.40 -4.14
CA ASP A 97 -3.71 -6.01 -2.95
C ASP A 97 -5.25 -5.91 -2.97
N HIS A 98 -5.75 -4.74 -3.47
CA HIS A 98 -7.18 -4.44 -3.56
C HIS A 98 -7.48 -3.47 -4.70
N ASN A 99 -8.59 -3.72 -5.41
CA ASN A 99 -9.07 -2.83 -6.47
C ASN A 99 -10.60 -2.95 -6.61
N ALA A 100 -11.30 -2.38 -5.66
CA ALA A 100 -12.77 -2.34 -5.67
C ALA A 100 -13.30 -1.20 -4.78
N ASN A 101 -14.59 -0.90 -4.89
CA ASN A 101 -15.32 0.04 -4.03
C ASN A 101 -14.73 1.47 -3.98
N GLY A 102 -14.07 1.90 -5.05
CA GLY A 102 -13.43 3.22 -5.10
C GLY A 102 -12.04 3.26 -4.45
N LEU A 103 -11.49 2.12 -4.04
CA LEU A 103 -10.20 1.98 -3.38
C LEU A 103 -9.27 1.10 -4.22
N LEU A 104 -8.02 1.54 -4.34
CA LEU A 104 -6.92 0.81 -4.97
C LEU A 104 -5.75 0.75 -3.99
N SER A 105 -5.34 -0.45 -3.60
CA SER A 105 -4.14 -0.71 -2.78
C SER A 105 -3.11 -1.47 -3.62
N VAL A 106 -1.89 -0.97 -3.66
CA VAL A 106 -0.80 -1.49 -4.48
C VAL A 106 0.49 -1.54 -3.65
N ALA A 107 1.17 -2.66 -3.66
CA ALA A 107 2.53 -2.82 -3.19
C ALA A 107 3.50 -2.61 -4.37
N LEU A 108 4.47 -1.73 -4.23
CA LEU A 108 5.57 -1.54 -5.19
C LEU A 108 6.86 -2.03 -4.54
N THR A 109 7.56 -2.92 -5.23
CA THR A 109 8.81 -3.50 -4.75
C THR A 109 9.94 -3.17 -5.73
N VAL A 110 11.08 -2.81 -5.19
CA VAL A 110 12.35 -2.71 -5.91
C VAL A 110 13.31 -3.72 -5.30
N SER A 111 13.95 -4.50 -6.15
CA SER A 111 14.95 -5.50 -5.74
C SER A 111 16.28 -5.21 -6.41
N GLY A 112 17.35 -5.37 -5.69
CA GLY A 112 18.68 -5.07 -6.21
C GLY A 112 19.78 -5.92 -5.59
N VAL A 113 20.99 -5.69 -6.06
CA VAL A 113 22.19 -6.34 -5.56
C VAL A 113 23.27 -5.28 -5.37
N GLY A 114 23.63 -5.05 -4.12
CA GLY A 114 24.81 -4.30 -3.72
C GLY A 114 25.89 -5.25 -3.22
N ALA A 115 26.37 -5.05 -2.00
CA ALA A 115 27.21 -6.04 -1.32
C ALA A 115 26.46 -7.36 -1.07
N TYR A 116 25.13 -7.25 -0.89
CA TYR A 116 24.19 -8.36 -0.72
C TYR A 116 22.91 -8.09 -1.53
N PRO A 117 22.12 -9.13 -1.88
CA PRO A 117 20.76 -8.96 -2.38
C PRO A 117 19.90 -8.24 -1.34
N ASP A 118 19.10 -7.30 -1.79
CA ASP A 118 18.21 -6.52 -0.94
C ASP A 118 16.93 -6.14 -1.70
N ASP A 119 15.84 -5.93 -0.98
CA ASP A 119 14.59 -5.46 -1.53
C ASP A 119 13.94 -4.41 -0.62
N SER A 120 13.13 -3.57 -1.22
CA SER A 120 12.34 -2.58 -0.50
C SER A 120 10.94 -2.51 -1.09
N THR A 121 9.92 -2.49 -0.24
CA THR A 121 8.52 -2.40 -0.64
C THR A 121 7.88 -1.16 -0.04
N GLN A 122 7.06 -0.48 -0.84
CA GLN A 122 6.21 0.62 -0.41
C GLN A 122 4.75 0.33 -0.76
N HIS A 123 3.85 0.57 0.19
CA HIS A 123 2.43 0.36 0.01
C HIS A 123 1.73 1.69 -0.25
N ILE A 124 0.93 1.73 -1.31
CA ILE A 124 0.22 2.92 -1.75
C ILE A 124 -1.27 2.64 -1.82
N VAL A 125 -2.05 3.38 -1.04
CA VAL A 125 -3.51 3.29 -1.08
C VAL A 125 -4.07 4.56 -1.71
N LEU A 126 -4.89 4.39 -2.75
CA LEU A 126 -5.42 5.46 -3.57
C LEU A 126 -6.95 5.41 -3.61
N ASN A 127 -7.57 6.58 -3.74
CA ASN A 127 -8.93 6.69 -4.22
C ASN A 127 -8.94 6.45 -5.74
N SER A 128 -9.47 5.33 -6.20
CA SER A 128 -9.47 4.95 -7.62
C SER A 128 -10.34 5.86 -8.51
N ARG A 129 -11.27 6.64 -7.90
CA ARG A 129 -12.13 7.59 -8.62
C ARG A 129 -11.47 8.95 -8.86
N THR A 130 -10.52 9.33 -8.03
CA THR A 130 -9.86 10.66 -8.08
C THR A 130 -8.36 10.58 -8.32
N GLY A 131 -7.75 9.41 -8.15
CA GLY A 131 -6.30 9.18 -8.18
C GLY A 131 -5.55 9.84 -7.02
N ALA A 132 -6.24 10.27 -5.97
CA ALA A 132 -5.60 10.86 -4.79
C ALA A 132 -5.06 9.77 -3.85
N ARG A 133 -3.87 10.00 -3.28
CA ARG A 133 -3.35 9.15 -2.20
C ARG A 133 -4.24 9.31 -0.97
N LEU A 134 -4.58 8.20 -0.38
CA LEU A 134 -5.30 8.17 0.88
C LEU A 134 -4.29 8.13 2.03
N VAL A 135 -4.51 8.97 3.00
CA VAL A 135 -3.69 9.06 4.22
C VAL A 135 -4.54 8.69 5.42
N PRO A 136 -3.96 8.13 6.51
CA PRO A 136 -4.72 7.62 7.65
C PRO A 136 -5.72 8.62 8.23
N VAL A 137 -5.35 9.91 8.32
CA VAL A 137 -6.23 10.97 8.84
C VAL A 137 -7.52 11.14 8.04
N GLY A 138 -7.54 10.76 6.77
CA GLY A 138 -8.74 10.78 5.92
C GLY A 138 -9.63 9.52 6.05
N LEU A 139 -9.13 8.47 6.69
CA LEU A 139 -9.78 7.16 6.77
C LEU A 139 -10.21 6.78 8.18
N PHE A 140 -9.46 7.22 9.19
CA PHE A 140 -9.65 6.85 10.59
C PHE A 140 -9.92 8.08 11.47
N ASP A 141 -10.74 7.92 12.50
CA ASP A 141 -11.12 8.99 13.44
C ASP A 141 -10.07 9.17 14.55
N ASP A 142 -9.83 8.15 15.34
CA ASP A 142 -8.92 8.20 16.48
C ASP A 142 -7.59 7.51 16.14
N LEU A 143 -6.69 8.26 15.52
CA LEU A 143 -5.35 7.76 15.15
C LEU A 143 -4.51 7.38 16.37
N SER A 144 -4.68 8.08 17.49
CA SER A 144 -3.88 7.81 18.69
C SER A 144 -4.25 6.47 19.32
N SER A 145 -5.55 6.21 19.46
CA SER A 145 -6.03 4.91 19.96
C SER A 145 -5.74 3.76 18.97
N LEU A 146 -5.81 4.01 17.65
CA LEU A 146 -5.43 3.04 16.64
C LEU A 146 -3.94 2.71 16.71
N ALA A 147 -3.07 3.72 16.83
CA ALA A 147 -1.63 3.53 16.98
C ALA A 147 -1.29 2.78 18.27
N ALA A 148 -1.93 3.12 19.41
CA ALA A 148 -1.74 2.39 20.66
C ALA A 148 -2.18 0.90 20.55
N LYS A 149 -3.24 0.62 19.79
CA LYS A 149 -3.67 -0.75 19.50
C LYS A 149 -2.66 -1.49 18.61
N ALA A 150 -2.09 -0.80 17.62
CA ALA A 150 -1.05 -1.34 16.76
C ALA A 150 0.24 -1.59 17.55
N ASP A 151 0.64 -0.66 18.42
CA ASP A 151 1.80 -0.81 19.28
C ASP A 151 1.69 -2.05 20.18
N LYS A 152 0.51 -2.31 20.74
CA LYS A 152 0.29 -3.54 21.53
C LYS A 152 0.61 -4.81 20.72
N LYS A 153 0.16 -4.87 19.45
CA LYS A 153 0.47 -6.01 18.56
C LYS A 153 1.96 -6.07 18.23
N LEU A 154 2.59 -4.92 17.98
CA LEU A 154 4.05 -4.83 17.78
C LEU A 154 4.81 -5.35 18.99
N GLN A 155 4.45 -4.94 20.22
CA GLN A 155 5.10 -5.40 21.44
C GLN A 155 4.91 -6.90 21.69
N ASP A 156 3.77 -7.48 21.27
CA ASP A 156 3.56 -8.92 21.31
C ASP A 156 4.53 -9.65 20.36
N GLU A 157 4.72 -9.12 19.15
CA GLU A 157 5.66 -9.64 18.14
C GLU A 157 7.11 -9.53 18.65
N ILE A 158 7.51 -8.37 19.20
CA ILE A 158 8.83 -8.16 19.79
C ILE A 158 9.10 -9.16 20.92
N ARG A 159 8.14 -9.37 21.82
CA ARG A 159 8.31 -10.37 22.90
C ARG A 159 8.54 -11.77 22.37
N ALA A 160 7.84 -12.15 21.31
CA ALA A 160 8.05 -13.45 20.68
C ALA A 160 9.44 -13.56 20.02
N ALA A 161 9.88 -12.50 19.34
CA ALA A 161 11.20 -12.42 18.72
C ALA A 161 12.33 -12.47 19.75
N LYS A 162 12.23 -11.71 20.84
CA LYS A 162 13.21 -11.75 21.95
C LYS A 162 13.39 -13.17 22.52
N LYS A 163 12.27 -13.88 22.75
CA LYS A 163 12.33 -15.28 23.22
C LYS A 163 13.05 -16.20 22.25
N LYS A 164 12.83 -16.00 20.94
CA LYS A 164 13.49 -16.79 19.90
C LYS A 164 14.99 -16.50 19.86
N ILE A 165 15.37 -15.21 19.84
CA ILE A 165 16.77 -14.78 19.80
C ILE A 165 17.53 -15.30 21.02
N ASN A 166 17.02 -15.12 22.23
CA ASN A 166 17.64 -15.59 23.45
C ASN A 166 17.84 -17.13 23.52
N LYS A 167 16.99 -17.87 22.78
CA LYS A 167 17.12 -19.33 22.70
C LYS A 167 18.14 -19.78 21.64
N GLU A 168 18.22 -19.07 20.51
CA GLU A 168 18.97 -19.48 19.32
C GLU A 168 20.34 -18.78 19.21
N ASN A 169 20.49 -17.59 19.79
CA ASN A 169 21.64 -16.69 19.64
C ASN A 169 22.02 -16.09 21.00
N SER A 170 22.61 -16.88 21.88
CA SER A 170 22.95 -16.49 23.28
C SER A 170 23.89 -15.29 23.38
N ASP A 171 24.67 -14.99 22.35
CA ASP A 171 25.67 -13.92 22.34
C ASP A 171 25.09 -12.55 21.91
N MET A 172 23.79 -12.49 21.65
CA MET A 172 23.12 -11.28 21.18
C MET A 172 22.18 -10.74 22.25
N ASP A 173 22.32 -9.45 22.59
CA ASP A 173 21.40 -8.77 23.51
C ASP A 173 20.10 -8.39 22.80
N ALA A 174 19.09 -9.26 22.95
CA ALA A 174 17.77 -9.03 22.37
C ALA A 174 17.06 -7.83 23.01
N GLU A 175 17.39 -7.39 24.22
CA GLU A 175 16.81 -6.20 24.84
C GLU A 175 17.32 -4.93 24.14
N GLU A 176 18.64 -4.83 23.92
CA GLU A 176 19.24 -3.71 23.21
C GLU A 176 18.74 -3.61 21.76
N LEU A 177 18.58 -4.75 21.07
CA LEU A 177 18.13 -4.82 19.67
C LEU A 177 16.75 -4.20 19.45
N PHE A 178 15.84 -4.34 20.41
CA PHE A 178 14.49 -3.81 20.33
C PHE A 178 14.25 -2.59 21.23
N ASP A 179 15.30 -1.99 21.79
CA ASP A 179 15.14 -0.81 22.61
C ASP A 179 14.52 0.35 21.83
N GLY A 180 13.59 1.05 22.47
CA GLY A 180 12.88 2.19 21.87
C GLY A 180 11.95 1.87 20.68
N LYS A 181 11.82 0.61 20.24
CA LYS A 181 10.92 0.24 19.14
C LYS A 181 9.47 0.37 19.57
N LYS A 182 8.73 1.28 18.93
CA LYS A 182 7.37 1.64 19.27
C LYS A 182 6.58 2.02 18.02
N PHE A 183 5.33 1.58 17.95
CA PHE A 183 4.41 1.98 16.90
C PHE A 183 3.70 3.28 17.30
N ASP A 184 3.91 4.34 16.57
CA ASP A 184 3.31 5.65 16.80
C ASP A 184 2.32 6.04 15.69
N VAL A 185 1.74 7.25 15.79
CA VAL A 185 0.81 7.78 14.77
C VAL A 185 1.48 7.93 13.41
N GLY A 186 2.78 8.24 13.37
CA GLY A 186 3.55 8.35 12.13
C GLY A 186 3.67 7.01 11.41
N SER A 187 3.81 5.93 12.16
CA SER A 187 3.90 4.55 11.64
C SER A 187 2.62 4.10 10.91
N LEU A 188 1.47 4.74 11.16
CA LEU A 188 0.23 4.43 10.43
C LEU A 188 0.28 4.81 8.95
N ASN A 189 1.27 5.59 8.49
CA ASN A 189 1.35 6.07 7.10
C ASN A 189 1.75 4.98 6.10
N GLU A 190 2.40 3.91 6.55
CA GLU A 190 2.74 2.76 5.71
C GLU A 190 1.72 1.64 5.95
N TYR A 191 0.79 1.47 5.02
CA TYR A 191 -0.30 0.52 5.16
C TYR A 191 -0.84 0.04 3.82
N SER A 192 -1.44 -1.15 3.83
CA SER A 192 -2.23 -1.69 2.73
C SER A 192 -3.66 -2.03 3.16
N VAL A 193 -4.52 -2.18 2.17
CA VAL A 193 -5.90 -2.64 2.34
C VAL A 193 -6.12 -3.87 1.48
N ASN A 194 -6.74 -4.90 2.02
CA ASN A 194 -7.11 -6.10 1.28
C ASN A 194 -8.52 -6.59 1.67
N LYS A 195 -8.92 -7.75 1.16
CA LYS A 195 -10.24 -8.33 1.44
C LYS A 195 -10.45 -8.64 2.93
N SER A 196 -9.39 -8.91 3.66
CA SER A 196 -9.43 -9.34 5.08
C SER A 196 -9.40 -8.16 6.05
N GLY A 197 -8.88 -6.99 5.63
CA GLY A 197 -8.74 -5.84 6.52
C GLY A 197 -7.65 -4.86 6.09
N VAL A 198 -7.00 -4.28 7.07
CA VAL A 198 -5.89 -3.33 6.92
C VAL A 198 -4.64 -3.91 7.56
N THR A 199 -3.52 -3.81 6.87
CA THR A 199 -2.20 -4.14 7.40
C THR A 199 -1.37 -2.87 7.47
N PHE A 200 -0.85 -2.55 8.65
CA PHE A 200 0.18 -1.52 8.82
C PHE A 200 1.56 -2.19 8.84
N TYR A 201 2.55 -1.50 8.32
CA TYR A 201 3.92 -2.01 8.20
C TYR A 201 4.86 -1.22 9.10
N TYR A 202 5.64 -1.93 9.89
CA TYR A 202 6.62 -1.37 10.80
C TYR A 202 8.02 -1.76 10.37
N ASP A 203 8.85 -0.76 10.10
CA ASP A 203 10.27 -0.98 9.85
C ASP A 203 11.05 -0.92 11.16
N TYR A 204 11.68 -2.03 11.51
CA TYR A 204 12.54 -2.12 12.69
C TYR A 204 13.86 -1.36 12.53
N GLY A 205 14.25 -1.00 11.30
CA GLY A 205 15.50 -0.33 11.00
C GLY A 205 16.72 -1.16 11.36
N PHE A 206 16.65 -2.50 11.21
CA PHE A 206 17.77 -3.38 11.50
C PHE A 206 18.84 -3.23 10.43
N PRO A 207 20.14 -3.18 10.83
CA PRO A 207 21.23 -3.33 9.88
C PRO A 207 21.12 -4.64 9.10
N HIS A 208 21.51 -4.64 7.84
CA HIS A 208 21.41 -5.82 6.96
C HIS A 208 22.03 -7.10 7.56
N VAL A 209 23.15 -6.96 8.30
CA VAL A 209 23.87 -8.09 8.94
C VAL A 209 23.01 -8.86 9.96
N ILE A 210 22.00 -8.24 10.54
CA ILE A 210 21.08 -8.83 11.52
C ILE A 210 19.63 -8.84 11.04
N GLU A 211 19.37 -8.53 9.77
CA GLU A 211 18.02 -8.46 9.23
C GLU A 211 17.26 -9.78 9.32
N ALA A 212 17.97 -10.92 9.28
CA ALA A 212 17.37 -12.24 9.49
C ALA A 212 16.71 -12.42 10.88
N LEU A 213 17.02 -11.56 11.85
CA LEU A 213 16.40 -11.54 13.18
C LEU A 213 15.16 -10.65 13.25
N LYS A 214 14.91 -9.85 12.20
CA LYS A 214 13.76 -8.94 12.13
C LYS A 214 12.45 -9.74 12.15
N PRO A 215 11.50 -9.39 13.03
CA PRO A 215 10.14 -9.90 12.94
C PRO A 215 9.46 -9.44 11.64
N GLY A 216 8.28 -9.96 11.35
CA GLY A 216 7.57 -9.64 10.11
C GLY A 216 7.20 -8.15 9.95
N GLY A 217 6.92 -7.48 11.06
CA GLY A 217 6.53 -6.05 11.06
C GLY A 217 5.16 -5.79 10.43
N GLU A 218 4.37 -6.82 10.16
CA GLU A 218 3.04 -6.73 9.59
C GLU A 218 1.96 -6.70 10.68
N ILE A 219 1.48 -5.54 11.02
CA ILE A 219 0.46 -5.33 12.06
C ILE A 219 -0.94 -5.42 11.43
N LYS A 220 -1.50 -6.62 11.44
CA LYS A 220 -2.78 -6.94 10.77
C LYS A 220 -3.98 -6.64 11.64
N PHE A 221 -4.99 -6.00 11.03
CA PHE A 221 -6.31 -5.78 11.60
C PHE A 221 -7.38 -6.33 10.65
N SER A 222 -8.20 -7.24 11.14
CA SER A 222 -9.43 -7.62 10.45
C SER A 222 -10.40 -6.45 10.38
N TRP A 223 -11.38 -6.49 9.47
CA TRP A 223 -12.43 -5.48 9.39
C TRP A 223 -13.20 -5.30 10.70
N THR A 224 -13.41 -6.38 11.43
CA THR A 224 -14.06 -6.33 12.76
C THR A 224 -13.21 -5.60 13.79
N GLU A 225 -11.90 -5.86 13.83
CA GLU A 225 -10.98 -5.23 14.79
C GLU A 225 -10.77 -3.75 14.52
N ILE A 226 -10.75 -3.32 13.25
CA ILE A 226 -10.46 -1.93 12.87
C ILE A 226 -11.73 -1.07 12.79
N LYS A 227 -12.93 -1.69 12.72
CA LYS A 227 -14.22 -1.00 12.62
C LYS A 227 -14.39 0.18 13.58
N PRO A 228 -14.02 0.11 14.87
CA PRO A 228 -14.21 1.23 15.81
C PRO A 228 -13.44 2.49 15.45
N TYR A 229 -12.41 2.38 14.60
CA TYR A 229 -11.54 3.49 14.21
C TYR A 229 -11.86 4.03 12.81
N ILE A 230 -12.71 3.38 12.04
CA ILE A 230 -13.04 3.80 10.66
C ILE A 230 -14.02 4.95 10.68
N LYS A 231 -13.73 6.01 9.91
CA LYS A 231 -14.68 7.13 9.70
C LYS A 231 -15.97 6.62 9.07
N PRO A 232 -17.16 6.91 9.67
CA PRO A 232 -18.44 6.41 9.19
C PRO A 232 -18.80 6.83 7.76
N ASP A 233 -18.32 7.99 7.32
CA ASP A 233 -18.47 8.59 5.99
C ASP A 233 -17.26 8.40 5.08
N GLY A 234 -16.21 7.73 5.59
CA GLY A 234 -14.97 7.47 4.87
C GLY A 234 -15.09 6.34 3.84
N LEU A 235 -14.09 6.26 2.95
CA LEU A 235 -14.05 5.22 1.91
C LEU A 235 -14.01 3.79 2.47
N LEU A 236 -13.46 3.58 3.66
CA LEU A 236 -13.41 2.27 4.30
C LEU A 236 -14.75 1.85 4.93
N ALA A 237 -15.71 2.76 5.10
CA ALA A 237 -17.01 2.45 5.70
C ALA A 237 -17.80 1.37 4.94
N VAL A 238 -17.52 1.21 3.64
CA VAL A 238 -18.15 0.17 2.81
C VAL A 238 -17.81 -1.26 3.24
N PHE A 239 -16.69 -1.47 3.93
CA PHE A 239 -16.22 -2.79 4.37
C PHE A 239 -16.76 -3.21 5.75
N ILE A 240 -17.42 -2.30 6.46
CA ILE A 240 -17.88 -2.51 7.85
C ILE A 240 -19.41 -2.38 8.02
N ARG A 241 -20.12 -2.22 6.91
CA ARG A 241 -21.58 -2.17 6.84
C ARG A 241 -22.22 -3.54 6.94
#